data_c525e1dca9fb00536ac1d9d6ecef6253
#
_entry.id   c525e1dca9fb00536ac1d9d6ecef6253
#
_cell.length_a   1.000
_cell.length_b   1.000
_cell.length_c   1.000
_cell.angle_alpha   90.00
_cell.angle_beta   90.00
_cell.angle_gamma   90.00
#
_symmetry.space_group_name_H-M   'P 1'
#
loop_
_entity.id
_entity.type
_entity.pdbx_description
1 polymer ?
#
loop_
_entity_poly.entity_id
_entity_poly.type
_entity_poly.pdbx_seq_one_letter_code
_entity_poly.pdbx_strand_id
1 'polypeptide(L)'
;MPTAGIHTVTVPGAVAGWEALRHRFGTLPVADLLTPAIHYAEEGFPVTEIVAQGWSNASERLSESPAAAKTYLIEGHPPRTGEIFRNPGLASSLRRIAASGRDGFYRGETAQAILRLSNELGGTMADADLEQFEPEWISPIHTTYRGWTVQEIPPNSTGIAALLMLNIMEQFPIREWGFHSAKALHVMIEAKKLAFADLLRYVGDPKFSAIPVETLLSKDHAARRAQGIDPKRAAARVRPSHLEGYTNSSG
;
A
#
# COMPACT_ATOMS: atom_id res chain seq x y z
N MET A 1 10.05 -7.25 12.63
CA MET A 1 8.86 -6.40 12.80
C MET A 1 7.65 -7.32 12.92
N PRO A 2 6.72 -7.11 13.86
CA PRO A 2 5.52 -7.95 13.96
C PRO A 2 4.66 -7.80 12.71
N THR A 3 3.81 -8.80 12.44
CA THR A 3 2.92 -8.81 11.27
C THR A 3 1.56 -8.18 11.54
N ALA A 4 1.24 -7.90 12.81
CA ALA A 4 0.00 -7.29 13.26
C ALA A 4 0.19 -6.57 14.61
N GLY A 5 -0.80 -5.78 15.01
CA GLY A 5 -0.81 -5.04 16.28
C GLY A 5 -0.32 -3.60 16.15
N ILE A 6 -0.32 -2.88 17.28
CA ILE A 6 -0.09 -1.43 17.32
C ILE A 6 1.28 -1.02 16.76
N HIS A 7 2.31 -1.85 16.93
CA HIS A 7 3.65 -1.56 16.42
C HIS A 7 3.81 -1.71 14.89
N THR A 8 2.75 -2.08 14.18
CA THR A 8 2.71 -2.07 12.70
C THR A 8 2.02 -0.83 12.14
N VAL A 9 1.46 0.00 13.01
CA VAL A 9 0.73 1.22 12.60
C VAL A 9 1.71 2.37 12.42
N THR A 10 1.68 2.99 11.24
CA THR A 10 2.40 4.23 10.93
C THR A 10 1.45 5.42 11.01
N VAL A 11 1.97 6.64 10.96
CA VAL A 11 1.13 7.85 10.90
C VAL A 11 0.21 7.78 9.67
N PRO A 12 -1.13 7.92 9.85
CA PRO A 12 -2.06 7.88 8.73
C PRO A 12 -1.92 9.13 7.85
N GLY A 13 -1.38 8.96 6.63
CA GLY A 13 -1.04 10.08 5.76
C GLY A 13 -2.12 10.50 4.75
N ALA A 14 -3.20 9.72 4.60
CA ALA A 14 -4.17 9.89 3.51
C ALA A 14 -4.83 11.27 3.50
N VAL A 15 -5.28 11.77 4.65
CA VAL A 15 -6.00 13.06 4.73
C VAL A 15 -5.10 14.23 4.36
N ALA A 16 -3.85 14.25 4.80
CA ALA A 16 -2.89 15.27 4.41
C ALA A 16 -2.58 15.22 2.90
N GLY A 17 -2.47 14.01 2.34
CA GLY A 17 -2.31 13.81 0.90
C GLY A 17 -3.52 14.32 0.10
N TRP A 18 -4.75 14.05 0.55
CA TRP A 18 -5.97 14.57 -0.10
C TRP A 18 -5.98 16.10 -0.10
N GLU A 19 -5.68 16.73 1.03
CA GLU A 19 -5.62 18.19 1.14
C GLU A 19 -4.53 18.79 0.24
N ALA A 20 -3.34 18.21 0.21
CA ALA A 20 -2.27 18.66 -0.66
C ALA A 20 -2.65 18.57 -2.16
N LEU A 21 -3.25 17.44 -2.58
CA LEU A 21 -3.75 17.27 -3.94
C LEU A 21 -4.87 18.26 -4.27
N ARG A 22 -5.83 18.41 -3.37
CA ARG A 22 -6.95 19.34 -3.54
C ARG A 22 -6.47 20.78 -3.66
N HIS A 23 -5.57 21.21 -2.79
CA HIS A 23 -5.01 22.57 -2.84
C HIS A 23 -4.27 22.87 -4.14
N ARG A 24 -3.59 21.87 -4.70
CA ARG A 24 -2.79 22.07 -5.92
C ARG A 24 -3.60 21.92 -7.21
N PHE A 25 -4.57 21.03 -7.25
CA PHE A 25 -5.26 20.63 -8.48
C PHE A 25 -6.78 20.69 -8.38
N GLY A 26 -7.33 20.72 -7.16
CA GLY A 26 -8.77 20.65 -6.93
C GLY A 26 -9.47 21.99 -7.13
N THR A 27 -10.72 21.91 -7.53
CA THR A 27 -11.61 23.08 -7.72
C THR A 27 -12.78 23.09 -6.74
N LEU A 28 -13.05 21.95 -6.08
CA LEU A 28 -14.16 21.82 -5.15
C LEU A 28 -13.71 21.91 -3.69
N PRO A 29 -14.57 22.43 -2.78
CA PRO A 29 -14.36 22.34 -1.35
C PRO A 29 -14.28 20.89 -0.87
N VAL A 30 -13.47 20.62 0.16
CA VAL A 30 -13.37 19.27 0.73
C VAL A 30 -14.71 18.77 1.29
N ALA A 31 -15.55 19.67 1.79
CA ALA A 31 -16.88 19.34 2.28
C ALA A 31 -17.77 18.71 1.20
N ASP A 32 -17.76 19.29 0.00
CA ASP A 32 -18.53 18.79 -1.14
C ASP A 32 -18.02 17.42 -1.60
N LEU A 33 -16.69 17.24 -1.64
CA LEU A 33 -16.04 15.99 -2.01
C LEU A 33 -16.36 14.84 -1.04
N LEU A 34 -16.48 15.16 0.26
CA LEU A 34 -16.75 14.15 1.30
C LEU A 34 -18.24 13.84 1.51
N THR A 35 -19.15 14.65 0.97
CA THR A 35 -20.61 14.48 1.14
C THR A 35 -21.10 13.06 0.81
N PRO A 36 -20.74 12.43 -0.34
CA PRO A 36 -21.18 11.06 -0.63
C PRO A 36 -20.61 10.03 0.37
N ALA A 37 -19.35 10.18 0.76
CA ALA A 37 -18.71 9.26 1.71
C ALA A 37 -19.35 9.36 3.11
N ILE A 38 -19.70 10.57 3.56
CA ILE A 38 -20.42 10.81 4.80
C ILE A 38 -21.80 10.14 4.74
N HIS A 39 -22.52 10.32 3.63
CA HIS A 39 -23.84 9.72 3.43
C HIS A 39 -23.78 8.19 3.54
N TYR A 40 -22.89 7.53 2.80
CA TYR A 40 -22.76 6.07 2.87
C TYR A 40 -22.29 5.56 4.24
N ALA A 41 -21.44 6.30 4.93
CA ALA A 41 -20.99 5.92 6.26
C ALA A 41 -22.13 6.02 7.30
N GLU A 42 -23.07 6.97 7.14
CA GLU A 42 -24.16 7.24 8.06
C GLU A 42 -25.41 6.41 7.74
N GLU A 43 -25.90 6.52 6.51
CA GLU A 43 -27.11 5.82 6.09
C GLU A 43 -26.86 4.34 5.73
N GLY A 44 -25.61 4.01 5.45
CA GLY A 44 -25.15 2.68 5.11
C GLY A 44 -25.24 2.37 3.63
N PHE A 45 -24.72 1.20 3.31
CA PHE A 45 -24.75 0.65 1.95
C PHE A 45 -24.96 -0.87 2.01
N PRO A 46 -25.61 -1.45 0.99
CA PRO A 46 -25.78 -2.90 0.92
C PRO A 46 -24.44 -3.57 0.62
N VAL A 47 -24.05 -4.52 1.47
CA VAL A 47 -22.78 -5.24 1.32
C VAL A 47 -22.86 -6.19 0.12
N THR A 48 -21.89 -6.12 -0.79
CA THR A 48 -21.81 -7.00 -1.96
C THR A 48 -21.29 -8.39 -1.59
N GLU A 49 -21.56 -9.39 -2.44
CA GLU A 49 -21.17 -10.78 -2.21
C GLU A 49 -19.65 -10.95 -1.95
N ILE A 50 -18.82 -10.36 -2.81
CA ILE A 50 -17.36 -10.45 -2.67
C ILE A 50 -16.88 -9.79 -1.37
N VAL A 51 -17.46 -8.64 -1.02
CA VAL A 51 -17.13 -7.94 0.22
C VAL A 51 -17.58 -8.74 1.44
N ALA A 52 -18.79 -9.30 1.43
CA ALA A 52 -19.29 -10.16 2.52
C ALA A 52 -18.39 -11.39 2.74
N GLN A 53 -17.95 -12.04 1.66
CA GLN A 53 -17.01 -13.16 1.75
C GLN A 53 -15.66 -12.74 2.34
N GLY A 54 -15.12 -11.59 1.91
CA GLY A 54 -13.88 -11.04 2.45
C GLY A 54 -13.99 -10.74 3.96
N TRP A 55 -15.13 -10.17 4.37
CA TRP A 55 -15.41 -9.89 5.77
C TRP A 55 -15.56 -11.16 6.61
N SER A 56 -16.27 -12.16 6.08
CA SER A 56 -16.39 -13.47 6.71
C SER A 56 -15.03 -14.11 6.96
N ASN A 57 -14.11 -14.06 5.98
CA ASN A 57 -12.76 -14.58 6.11
C ASN A 57 -11.91 -13.81 7.15
N ALA A 58 -12.24 -12.55 7.43
CA ALA A 58 -11.55 -11.71 8.39
C ALA A 58 -12.21 -11.70 9.79
N SER A 59 -13.35 -12.38 9.99
CA SER A 59 -14.18 -12.27 11.21
C SER A 59 -13.45 -12.68 12.48
N GLU A 60 -12.66 -13.75 12.44
CA GLU A 60 -11.86 -14.22 13.57
C GLU A 60 -10.87 -13.12 14.01
N ARG A 61 -10.10 -12.60 13.07
CA ARG A 61 -9.12 -11.53 13.32
C ARG A 61 -9.77 -10.24 13.80
N LEU A 62 -10.95 -9.87 13.28
CA LEU A 62 -11.70 -8.71 13.74
C LEU A 62 -12.18 -8.87 15.19
N SER A 63 -12.51 -10.11 15.59
CA SER A 63 -12.97 -10.42 16.94
C SER A 63 -11.85 -10.37 18.00
N GLU A 64 -10.58 -10.44 17.60
CA GLU A 64 -9.43 -10.30 18.51
C GLU A 64 -9.32 -8.88 19.12
N SER A 65 -9.87 -7.87 18.44
CA SER A 65 -9.90 -6.48 18.90
C SER A 65 -11.32 -6.05 19.21
N PRO A 66 -11.66 -5.74 20.48
CA PRO A 66 -13.02 -5.26 20.84
C PRO A 66 -13.46 -4.02 20.04
N ALA A 67 -12.53 -3.11 19.77
CA ALA A 67 -12.81 -1.90 18.98
C ALA A 67 -13.10 -2.24 17.52
N ALA A 68 -12.35 -3.18 16.92
CA ALA A 68 -12.59 -3.64 15.56
C ALA A 68 -13.92 -4.44 15.48
N ALA A 69 -14.17 -5.35 16.41
CA ALA A 69 -15.41 -6.10 16.48
C ALA A 69 -16.64 -5.18 16.56
N LYS A 70 -16.60 -4.18 17.46
CA LYS A 70 -17.66 -3.19 17.61
C LYS A 70 -17.91 -2.37 16.31
N THR A 71 -16.87 -2.11 15.55
CA THR A 71 -16.93 -1.27 14.34
C THR A 71 -17.37 -2.06 13.11
N TYR A 72 -16.88 -3.29 12.96
CA TYR A 72 -16.97 -4.05 11.71
C TYR A 72 -17.82 -5.29 11.76
N LEU A 73 -18.30 -5.69 12.95
CA LEU A 73 -19.26 -6.81 13.08
C LEU A 73 -20.65 -6.28 13.46
N ILE A 74 -21.68 -6.85 12.86
CA ILE A 74 -23.08 -6.57 13.18
C ILE A 74 -23.52 -7.63 14.18
N GLU A 75 -23.84 -7.24 15.42
CA GLU A 75 -24.25 -8.18 16.48
C GLU A 75 -23.30 -9.38 16.65
N GLY A 76 -21.98 -9.12 16.42
CA GLY A 76 -20.93 -10.14 16.57
C GLY A 76 -20.69 -11.01 15.33
N HIS A 77 -21.40 -10.82 14.23
CA HIS A 77 -21.18 -11.54 12.97
C HIS A 77 -20.71 -10.61 11.83
N PRO A 78 -19.98 -11.12 10.83
CA PRO A 78 -19.64 -10.35 9.65
C PRO A 78 -20.91 -9.99 8.85
N PRO A 79 -20.96 -8.80 8.23
CA PRO A 79 -22.09 -8.39 7.39
C PRO A 79 -22.34 -9.41 6.27
N ARG A 80 -23.62 -9.74 6.02
CA ARG A 80 -24.04 -10.65 4.96
C ARG A 80 -24.28 -9.90 3.64
N THR A 81 -24.30 -10.63 2.56
CA THR A 81 -24.68 -10.07 1.24
C THR A 81 -26.05 -9.41 1.31
N GLY A 82 -26.13 -8.15 0.87
CA GLY A 82 -27.34 -7.33 0.90
C GLY A 82 -27.67 -6.68 2.24
N GLU A 83 -27.00 -7.04 3.33
CA GLU A 83 -27.16 -6.40 4.64
C GLU A 83 -26.62 -4.96 4.60
N ILE A 84 -27.33 -4.04 5.27
CA ILE A 84 -26.92 -2.63 5.31
C ILE A 84 -25.86 -2.43 6.39
N PHE A 85 -24.65 -2.11 5.95
CA PHE A 85 -23.55 -1.77 6.85
C PHE A 85 -23.42 -0.26 7.04
N ARG A 86 -23.30 0.19 8.29
CA ARG A 86 -23.12 1.59 8.68
C ARG A 86 -21.87 1.75 9.52
N ASN A 87 -21.22 2.91 9.40
CA ASN A 87 -20.09 3.28 10.24
C ASN A 87 -20.21 4.75 10.69
N PRO A 88 -21.04 5.02 11.71
CA PRO A 88 -21.28 6.39 12.19
C PRO A 88 -20.00 7.04 12.77
N GLY A 89 -19.06 6.25 13.27
CA GLY A 89 -17.74 6.75 13.70
C GLY A 89 -16.93 7.32 12.53
N LEU A 90 -16.95 6.65 11.39
CA LEU A 90 -16.32 7.15 10.16
C LEU A 90 -17.04 8.40 9.66
N ALA A 91 -18.39 8.42 9.65
CA ALA A 91 -19.16 9.60 9.27
C ALA A 91 -18.80 10.82 10.11
N SER A 92 -18.67 10.64 11.43
CA SER A 92 -18.26 11.69 12.35
C SER A 92 -16.84 12.22 12.05
N SER A 93 -15.88 11.33 11.81
CA SER A 93 -14.51 11.69 11.42
C SER A 93 -14.46 12.45 10.10
N LEU A 94 -15.21 11.97 9.09
CA LEU A 94 -15.30 12.65 7.79
C LEU A 94 -15.94 14.03 7.89
N ARG A 95 -16.95 14.22 8.76
CA ARG A 95 -17.53 15.55 9.01
C ARG A 95 -16.53 16.52 9.63
N ARG A 96 -15.68 16.07 10.56
CA ARG A 96 -14.62 16.91 11.11
C ARG A 96 -13.62 17.33 10.03
N ILE A 97 -13.24 16.42 9.14
CA ILE A 97 -12.39 16.72 7.98
C ILE A 97 -13.10 17.68 7.04
N ALA A 98 -14.38 17.49 6.74
CA ALA A 98 -15.17 18.39 5.90
C ALA A 98 -15.22 19.81 6.46
N ALA A 99 -15.32 19.96 7.78
CA ALA A 99 -15.41 21.25 8.45
C ALA A 99 -14.06 21.97 8.62
N SER A 100 -12.96 21.23 8.85
CA SER A 100 -11.68 21.79 9.27
C SER A 100 -10.48 21.29 8.42
N GLY A 101 -10.73 20.59 7.32
CA GLY A 101 -9.68 20.05 6.47
C GLY A 101 -8.71 19.14 7.23
N ARG A 102 -7.42 19.32 7.02
CA ARG A 102 -6.34 18.59 7.67
C ARG A 102 -6.47 18.57 9.20
N ASP A 103 -6.80 19.70 9.80
CA ASP A 103 -6.87 19.82 11.27
C ASP A 103 -8.01 18.99 11.86
N GLY A 104 -9.08 18.74 11.13
CA GLY A 104 -10.18 17.85 11.54
C GLY A 104 -9.77 16.38 11.77
N PHE A 105 -8.58 16.00 11.26
CA PHE A 105 -8.03 14.66 11.47
C PHE A 105 -6.79 14.65 12.37
N TYR A 106 -5.80 15.51 12.08
CA TYR A 106 -4.50 15.48 12.75
C TYR A 106 -4.47 16.26 14.08
N ARG A 107 -5.55 16.94 14.42
CA ARG A 107 -5.76 17.65 15.67
C ARG A 107 -7.13 17.33 16.28
N GLY A 108 -7.33 17.73 17.51
CA GLY A 108 -8.62 17.59 18.18
C GLY A 108 -9.04 16.15 18.43
N GLU A 109 -10.34 15.89 18.33
CA GLU A 109 -10.95 14.65 18.81
C GLU A 109 -10.49 13.39 18.06
N THR A 110 -10.32 13.47 16.73
CA THR A 110 -9.86 12.32 15.93
C THR A 110 -8.43 11.93 16.29
N ALA A 111 -7.52 12.91 16.35
CA ALA A 111 -6.14 12.70 16.75
C ALA A 111 -6.04 12.13 18.16
N GLN A 112 -6.77 12.72 19.11
CA GLN A 112 -6.78 12.26 20.51
C GLN A 112 -7.35 10.83 20.66
N ALA A 113 -8.31 10.43 19.84
CA ALA A 113 -8.81 9.06 19.84
C ALA A 113 -7.75 8.06 19.34
N ILE A 114 -7.00 8.42 18.31
CA ILE A 114 -5.87 7.59 17.79
C ILE A 114 -4.79 7.45 18.87
N LEU A 115 -4.39 8.55 19.50
CA LEU A 115 -3.34 8.56 20.52
C LEU A 115 -3.75 7.79 21.78
N ARG A 116 -5.00 7.94 22.23
CA ARG A 116 -5.51 7.14 23.38
C ARG A 116 -5.41 5.65 23.07
N LEU A 117 -5.91 5.20 21.93
CA LEU A 117 -5.83 3.79 21.56
C LEU A 117 -4.39 3.30 21.41
N SER A 118 -3.52 4.12 20.81
CA SER A 118 -2.08 3.81 20.73
C SER A 118 -1.48 3.58 22.10
N ASN A 119 -1.71 4.49 23.04
CA ASN A 119 -1.20 4.38 24.41
C ASN A 119 -1.78 3.17 25.15
N GLU A 120 -3.09 2.91 25.05
CA GLU A 120 -3.76 1.77 25.66
C GLU A 120 -3.17 0.43 25.20
N LEU A 121 -2.73 0.37 23.95
CA LEU A 121 -2.13 -0.83 23.35
C LEU A 121 -0.59 -0.87 23.43
N GLY A 122 0.03 0.08 24.14
CA GLY A 122 1.49 0.17 24.29
C GLY A 122 2.22 0.65 23.04
N GLY A 123 1.54 1.39 22.16
CA GLY A 123 2.13 2.02 20.98
C GLY A 123 2.99 3.24 21.34
N THR A 124 3.71 3.75 20.35
CA THR A 124 4.70 4.83 20.51
C THR A 124 4.29 6.14 19.84
N MET A 125 3.10 6.21 19.23
CA MET A 125 2.64 7.42 18.53
C MET A 125 2.37 8.55 19.53
N ALA A 126 2.88 9.75 19.21
CA ALA A 126 2.75 10.97 20.01
C ALA A 126 2.00 12.06 19.24
N ASP A 127 1.53 13.11 19.93
CA ASP A 127 0.86 14.26 19.32
C ASP A 127 1.68 14.87 18.19
N ALA A 128 2.99 15.02 18.39
CA ALA A 128 3.91 15.58 17.39
C ALA A 128 3.94 14.79 16.09
N ASP A 129 3.78 13.46 16.15
CA ASP A 129 3.78 12.61 14.95
C ASP A 129 2.58 12.90 14.04
N LEU A 130 1.43 13.21 14.64
CA LEU A 130 0.23 13.59 13.91
C LEU A 130 0.27 15.07 13.48
N GLU A 131 0.58 15.98 14.38
CA GLU A 131 0.55 17.41 14.11
C GLU A 131 1.57 17.85 13.07
N GLN A 132 2.77 17.25 13.07
CA GLN A 132 3.88 17.62 12.20
C GLN A 132 3.93 16.78 10.90
N PHE A 133 3.01 15.84 10.73
CA PHE A 133 2.99 15.03 9.51
C PHE A 133 2.69 15.91 8.29
N GLU A 134 3.56 15.88 7.30
CA GLU A 134 3.40 16.55 6.02
C GLU A 134 3.59 15.56 4.85
N PRO A 135 2.74 15.62 3.82
CA PRO A 135 2.93 14.82 2.62
C PRO A 135 4.08 15.39 1.78
N GLU A 136 4.88 14.51 1.20
CA GLU A 136 6.00 14.91 0.36
C GLU A 136 5.63 14.87 -1.12
N TRP A 137 5.99 15.91 -1.87
CA TRP A 137 5.97 15.90 -3.32
C TRP A 137 7.28 15.34 -3.83
N ILE A 138 7.20 14.23 -4.56
CA ILE A 138 8.36 13.48 -5.03
C ILE A 138 8.36 13.36 -6.54
N SER A 139 9.55 13.17 -7.15
CA SER A 139 9.67 12.79 -8.54
C SER A 139 9.51 11.28 -8.69
N PRO A 140 8.64 10.79 -9.61
CA PRO A 140 8.49 9.37 -9.83
C PRO A 140 9.77 8.75 -10.41
N ILE A 141 10.02 7.49 -10.06
CA ILE A 141 10.96 6.63 -10.76
C ILE A 141 10.28 6.01 -11.98
N HIS A 142 11.03 5.65 -13.00
CA HIS A 142 10.44 5.11 -14.23
C HIS A 142 11.33 4.09 -14.92
N THR A 143 10.72 3.33 -15.79
CA THR A 143 11.40 2.54 -16.82
C THR A 143 10.62 2.58 -18.14
N THR A 144 11.26 2.16 -19.23
CA THR A 144 10.56 1.92 -20.48
C THR A 144 10.18 0.44 -20.60
N TYR A 145 9.02 0.17 -21.16
CA TYR A 145 8.58 -1.18 -21.47
C TYR A 145 7.87 -1.17 -22.83
N ARG A 146 8.48 -1.78 -23.84
CA ARG A 146 7.90 -1.91 -25.19
C ARG A 146 7.36 -0.61 -25.79
N GLY A 147 8.11 0.48 -25.61
CA GLY A 147 7.75 1.80 -26.12
C GLY A 147 6.91 2.66 -25.18
N TRP A 148 6.48 2.12 -24.04
CA TRP A 148 5.78 2.87 -23.00
C TRP A 148 6.74 3.26 -21.87
N THR A 149 6.58 4.47 -21.33
CA THR A 149 7.20 4.87 -20.07
C THR A 149 6.26 4.54 -18.93
N VAL A 150 6.70 3.67 -18.02
CA VAL A 150 5.95 3.30 -16.81
C VAL A 150 6.58 3.98 -15.63
N GLN A 151 5.77 4.72 -14.87
CA GLN A 151 6.20 5.49 -13.71
C GLN A 151 5.62 4.91 -12.44
N GLU A 152 6.42 4.95 -11.36
CA GLU A 152 6.04 4.49 -10.03
C GLU A 152 6.54 5.43 -8.96
N ILE A 153 5.92 5.35 -7.79
CA ILE A 153 6.40 6.05 -6.58
C ILE A 153 7.74 5.42 -6.18
N PRO A 154 8.77 6.25 -5.89
CA PRO A 154 10.07 5.75 -5.47
C PRO A 154 10.01 4.95 -4.14
N PRO A 155 11.09 4.24 -3.80
CA PRO A 155 11.22 3.65 -2.46
C PRO A 155 11.02 4.69 -1.34
N ASN A 156 10.39 4.29 -0.29
CA ASN A 156 10.13 2.99 0.34
C ASN A 156 8.93 2.19 -0.24
N SER A 157 8.22 2.74 -1.24
CA SER A 157 7.14 2.04 -1.94
C SER A 157 7.62 0.78 -2.66
N THR A 158 6.72 -0.18 -2.81
CA THR A 158 6.96 -1.43 -3.56
C THR A 158 6.89 -1.25 -5.08
N GLY A 159 6.57 -0.06 -5.59
CA GLY A 159 6.42 0.23 -7.02
C GLY A 159 7.64 -0.12 -7.87
N ILE A 160 8.85 0.03 -7.31
CA ILE A 160 10.09 -0.40 -7.98
C ILE A 160 10.05 -1.88 -8.39
N ALA A 161 9.36 -2.76 -7.65
CA ALA A 161 9.25 -4.17 -8.03
C ALA A 161 8.49 -4.35 -9.35
N ALA A 162 7.46 -3.55 -9.60
CA ALA A 162 6.74 -3.57 -10.87
C ALA A 162 7.66 -3.18 -12.03
N LEU A 163 8.47 -2.13 -11.86
CA LEU A 163 9.44 -1.70 -12.87
C LEU A 163 10.52 -2.75 -13.13
N LEU A 164 11.04 -3.40 -12.07
CA LEU A 164 11.97 -4.52 -12.17
C LEU A 164 11.36 -5.69 -12.94
N MET A 165 10.12 -6.07 -12.62
CA MET A 165 9.40 -7.14 -13.31
C MET A 165 9.27 -6.83 -14.81
N LEU A 166 8.86 -5.62 -15.16
CA LEU A 166 8.73 -5.18 -16.55
C LEU A 166 10.05 -5.28 -17.28
N ASN A 167 11.15 -4.81 -16.71
CA ASN A 167 12.46 -4.87 -17.31
C ASN A 167 12.93 -6.31 -17.56
N ILE A 168 12.69 -7.23 -16.61
CA ILE A 168 13.01 -8.65 -16.75
C ILE A 168 12.13 -9.29 -17.84
N MET A 169 10.82 -9.01 -17.81
CA MET A 169 9.86 -9.55 -18.78
C MET A 169 10.12 -9.07 -20.21
N GLU A 170 10.70 -7.88 -20.39
CA GLU A 170 11.04 -7.33 -21.69
C GLU A 170 12.09 -8.16 -22.45
N GLN A 171 12.89 -8.96 -21.72
CA GLN A 171 13.90 -9.87 -22.31
C GLN A 171 13.28 -11.10 -23.01
N PHE A 172 11.96 -11.27 -22.94
CA PHE A 172 11.26 -12.43 -23.47
C PHE A 172 10.19 -12.03 -24.49
N PRO A 173 9.93 -12.81 -25.53
CA PRO A 173 8.91 -12.52 -26.54
C PRO A 173 7.51 -12.92 -26.06
N ILE A 174 7.07 -12.40 -24.91
CA ILE A 174 5.81 -12.77 -24.22
C ILE A 174 4.60 -12.55 -25.15
N ARG A 175 4.63 -11.51 -25.99
CA ARG A 175 3.55 -11.21 -26.95
C ARG A 175 3.34 -12.36 -27.95
N GLU A 176 4.43 -12.97 -28.40
CA GLU A 176 4.40 -14.07 -29.40
C GLU A 176 3.84 -15.36 -28.78
N TRP A 177 3.96 -15.53 -27.49
CA TRP A 177 3.48 -16.73 -26.81
C TRP A 177 1.97 -16.74 -26.56
N GLY A 178 1.30 -15.63 -26.77
CA GLY A 178 -0.13 -15.45 -26.60
C GLY A 178 -0.54 -15.16 -25.15
N PHE A 179 -1.71 -14.56 -25.05
CA PHE A 179 -2.30 -14.15 -23.77
C PHE A 179 -2.57 -15.37 -22.86
N HIS A 180 -2.13 -15.28 -21.61
CA HIS A 180 -2.28 -16.33 -20.59
C HIS A 180 -1.70 -17.72 -20.97
N SER A 181 -0.80 -17.79 -21.94
CA SER A 181 -0.09 -19.05 -22.20
C SER A 181 0.75 -19.47 -20.99
N ALA A 182 0.94 -20.77 -20.80
CA ALA A 182 1.76 -21.30 -19.72
C ALA A 182 3.19 -20.72 -19.72
N LYS A 183 3.77 -20.50 -20.89
CA LYS A 183 5.08 -19.86 -21.08
C LYS A 183 5.08 -18.41 -20.58
N ALA A 184 4.08 -17.62 -20.95
CA ALA A 184 3.96 -16.23 -20.53
C ALA A 184 3.78 -16.13 -19.01
N LEU A 185 2.85 -16.89 -18.46
CA LEU A 185 2.59 -16.92 -17.02
C LEU A 185 3.82 -17.39 -16.23
N HIS A 186 4.54 -18.41 -16.74
CA HIS A 186 5.77 -18.88 -16.10
C HIS A 186 6.80 -17.74 -15.97
N VAL A 187 7.12 -17.05 -17.07
CA VAL A 187 8.08 -15.95 -17.03
C VAL A 187 7.62 -14.79 -16.16
N MET A 188 6.33 -14.44 -16.18
CA MET A 188 5.77 -13.40 -15.31
C MET A 188 5.94 -13.74 -13.83
N ILE A 189 5.71 -15.00 -13.45
CA ILE A 189 5.88 -15.48 -12.07
C ILE A 189 7.35 -15.49 -11.66
N GLU A 190 8.25 -16.00 -12.53
CA GLU A 190 9.68 -16.01 -12.25
C GLU A 190 10.25 -14.59 -12.16
N ALA A 191 9.87 -13.68 -13.05
CA ALA A 191 10.25 -12.26 -12.97
C ALA A 191 9.79 -11.63 -11.66
N LYS A 192 8.55 -11.93 -11.21
CA LYS A 192 8.06 -11.49 -9.90
C LYS A 192 8.95 -11.98 -8.76
N LYS A 193 9.29 -13.26 -8.73
CA LYS A 193 10.16 -13.82 -7.68
C LYS A 193 11.51 -13.12 -7.63
N LEU A 194 12.13 -12.87 -8.79
CA LEU A 194 13.41 -12.18 -8.91
C LEU A 194 13.32 -10.73 -8.43
N ALA A 195 12.30 -10.00 -8.88
CA ALA A 195 12.08 -8.61 -8.50
C ALA A 195 11.81 -8.46 -6.99
N PHE A 196 11.01 -9.35 -6.41
CA PHE A 196 10.73 -9.33 -4.96
C PHE A 196 11.95 -9.74 -4.12
N ALA A 197 12.81 -10.63 -4.61
CA ALA A 197 14.06 -10.94 -3.92
C ALA A 197 14.97 -9.71 -3.84
N ASP A 198 15.06 -8.92 -4.92
CA ASP A 198 15.83 -7.68 -4.94
C ASP A 198 15.14 -6.59 -4.10
N LEU A 199 13.82 -6.44 -4.19
CA LEU A 199 13.05 -5.53 -3.34
C LEU A 199 13.34 -5.75 -1.86
N LEU A 200 13.18 -6.99 -1.38
CA LEU A 200 13.37 -7.35 0.03
C LEU A 200 14.82 -7.18 0.52
N ARG A 201 15.78 -7.19 -0.40
CA ARG A 201 17.20 -7.00 -0.07
C ARG A 201 17.61 -5.55 -0.02
N TYR A 202 17.13 -4.72 -0.95
CA TYR A 202 17.70 -3.40 -1.22
C TYR A 202 16.78 -2.24 -0.89
N VAL A 203 15.47 -2.48 -0.75
CA VAL A 203 14.50 -1.40 -0.51
C VAL A 203 14.18 -1.28 0.97
N GLY A 204 14.37 -0.10 1.49
CA GLY A 204 14.06 0.33 2.85
C GLY A 204 13.69 1.80 2.86
N ASP A 205 13.73 2.44 4.00
CA ASP A 205 13.52 3.88 4.12
C ASP A 205 14.77 4.63 3.58
N PRO A 206 14.63 5.47 2.53
CA PRO A 206 15.73 6.19 1.93
C PRO A 206 16.39 7.21 2.88
N LYS A 207 15.72 7.58 3.98
CA LYS A 207 16.31 8.43 5.03
C LYS A 207 17.36 7.70 5.86
N PHE A 208 17.33 6.37 5.88
CA PHE A 208 18.22 5.53 6.69
C PHE A 208 19.14 4.63 5.87
N SER A 209 18.83 4.42 4.58
CA SER A 209 19.66 3.57 3.71
C SER A 209 19.70 4.09 2.29
N ALA A 210 20.89 4.07 1.67
CA ALA A 210 21.00 4.35 0.24
C ALA A 210 20.42 3.19 -0.57
N ILE A 211 19.51 3.49 -1.48
CA ILE A 211 18.84 2.48 -2.32
C ILE A 211 19.38 2.62 -3.75
N PRO A 212 19.95 1.56 -4.35
CA PRO A 212 20.57 1.64 -5.68
C PRO A 212 19.52 1.60 -6.81
N VAL A 213 18.61 2.57 -6.84
CA VAL A 213 17.47 2.61 -7.76
C VAL A 213 17.93 2.53 -9.22
N GLU A 214 18.90 3.34 -9.63
CA GLU A 214 19.40 3.38 -11.01
C GLU A 214 19.98 2.03 -11.43
N THR A 215 20.79 1.42 -10.57
CA THR A 215 21.39 0.11 -10.84
C THR A 215 20.33 -0.98 -10.96
N LEU A 216 19.38 -1.00 -10.03
CA LEU A 216 18.28 -1.97 -10.02
C LEU A 216 17.41 -1.84 -11.27
N LEU A 217 17.11 -0.61 -11.72
CA LEU A 217 16.25 -0.37 -12.89
C LEU A 217 17.01 -0.40 -14.23
N SER A 218 18.34 -0.62 -14.21
CA SER A 218 19.09 -0.71 -15.46
C SER A 218 18.69 -1.92 -16.29
N LYS A 219 18.69 -1.77 -17.61
CA LYS A 219 18.39 -2.88 -18.53
C LYS A 219 19.44 -4.00 -18.48
N ASP A 220 20.70 -3.65 -18.16
CA ASP A 220 21.77 -4.63 -17.97
C ASP A 220 21.53 -5.50 -16.73
N HIS A 221 21.05 -4.89 -15.63
CA HIS A 221 20.63 -5.65 -14.46
C HIS A 221 19.51 -6.63 -14.80
N ALA A 222 18.49 -6.16 -15.49
CA ALA A 222 17.36 -6.98 -15.90
C ALA A 222 17.77 -8.14 -16.83
N ALA A 223 18.68 -7.89 -17.78
CA ALA A 223 19.21 -8.92 -18.66
C ALA A 223 19.95 -10.02 -17.88
N ARG A 224 20.81 -9.64 -16.91
CA ARG A 224 21.45 -10.62 -16.02
C ARG A 224 20.45 -11.43 -15.21
N ARG A 225 19.41 -10.77 -14.65
CA ARG A 225 18.37 -11.44 -13.88
C ARG A 225 17.56 -12.42 -14.75
N ALA A 226 17.24 -12.05 -15.98
CA ALA A 226 16.50 -12.87 -16.93
C ALA A 226 17.22 -14.18 -17.28
N GLN A 227 18.55 -14.17 -17.35
CA GLN A 227 19.36 -15.38 -17.58
C GLN A 227 19.17 -16.46 -16.51
N GLY A 228 18.74 -16.07 -15.31
CA GLY A 228 18.44 -17.00 -14.20
C GLY A 228 17.08 -17.70 -14.32
N ILE A 229 16.26 -17.37 -15.31
CA ILE A 229 14.95 -18.00 -15.54
C ILE A 229 15.10 -19.24 -16.42
N ASP A 230 14.87 -20.41 -15.83
CA ASP A 230 14.76 -21.66 -16.60
C ASP A 230 13.36 -21.70 -17.26
N PRO A 231 13.26 -21.75 -18.60
CA PRO A 231 11.97 -21.71 -19.29
C PRO A 231 11.12 -22.97 -19.11
N LYS A 232 11.68 -24.03 -18.53
CA LYS A 232 11.01 -25.34 -18.34
C LYS A 232 10.74 -25.70 -16.89
N ARG A 233 11.38 -24.99 -15.95
CA ARG A 233 11.31 -25.35 -14.52
C ARG A 233 11.16 -24.11 -13.66
N ALA A 234 10.15 -24.12 -12.79
CA ALA A 234 9.97 -23.08 -11.77
C ALA A 234 11.06 -23.14 -10.71
N ALA A 235 11.64 -21.99 -10.38
CA ALA A 235 12.60 -21.90 -9.30
C ALA A 235 11.90 -22.10 -7.95
N ALA A 236 12.33 -23.08 -7.16
CA ALA A 236 11.81 -23.30 -5.81
C ALA A 236 12.27 -22.18 -4.83
N ARG A 237 13.46 -21.63 -5.05
CA ARG A 237 14.03 -20.52 -4.27
C ARG A 237 14.76 -19.58 -5.21
N VAL A 238 14.63 -18.28 -4.94
CA VAL A 238 15.32 -17.22 -5.67
C VAL A 238 16.15 -16.41 -4.68
N ARG A 239 17.38 -16.07 -5.09
CA ARG A 239 18.25 -15.21 -4.31
C ARG A 239 18.20 -13.78 -4.85
N PRO A 240 18.38 -12.78 -3.98
CA PRO A 240 18.60 -11.41 -4.46
C PRO A 240 19.86 -11.34 -5.33
N SER A 241 19.91 -10.36 -6.20
CA SER A 241 21.12 -10.05 -6.97
C SER A 241 22.27 -9.64 -6.05
N HIS A 242 23.47 -9.82 -6.55
CA HIS A 242 24.66 -9.22 -5.93
C HIS A 242 24.99 -7.92 -6.68
N LEU A 243 24.97 -6.80 -5.96
CA LEU A 243 25.38 -5.49 -6.49
C LEU A 243 26.73 -5.13 -5.86
N GLU A 244 27.75 -4.93 -6.72
CA GLU A 244 29.08 -4.53 -6.27
C GLU A 244 29.02 -3.15 -5.56
N GLY A 245 29.74 -3.03 -4.46
CA GLY A 245 29.76 -1.81 -3.66
C GLY A 245 28.55 -1.61 -2.74
N TYR A 246 27.58 -2.55 -2.74
CA TYR A 246 26.40 -2.48 -1.90
C TYR A 246 26.50 -3.49 -0.76
N THR A 247 27.11 -3.05 0.34
CA THR A 247 27.10 -3.79 1.61
C THR A 247 25.94 -3.26 2.46
N ASN A 248 25.04 -4.14 2.88
CA ASN A 248 24.04 -3.76 3.91
C ASN A 248 24.78 -3.34 5.17
N SER A 249 24.52 -2.15 5.62
CA SER A 249 24.86 -1.66 6.96
C SER A 249 23.92 -2.19 8.04
N SER A 250 23.34 -3.39 7.85
CA SER A 250 22.60 -4.11 8.87
C SER A 250 23.33 -5.41 9.18
N GLY A 251 24.38 -5.29 10.03
CA GLY A 251 24.87 -6.34 10.88
C GLY A 251 24.01 -6.43 12.12
#